data_4bec38589960fc66c33dd046ad57dc4f
#
_entry.id   4bec38589960fc66c33dd046ad57dc4f
#
_cell.length_a   1.000
_cell.length_b   1.000
_cell.length_c   1.000
_cell.angle_alpha   90.00
_cell.angle_beta   90.00
_cell.angle_gamma   90.00
#
_symmetry.space_group_name_H-M   'P 1'
#
loop_
_entity.id
_entity.type
_entity.pdbx_description
1 polymer ?
#
loop_
_entity_poly.entity_id
_entity_poly.type
_entity_poly.pdbx_seq_one_letter_code
_entity_poly.pdbx_strand_id
1 'polypeptide(L)'
;MRKYLYTLLLFVCIQSVTAQKKIISKIDLEVTAAELEAHLSFLASDEMRGRDTGSPEIDIAANYIATQLKLSGIKPGSGASYFQEVQLARINPPMSAEIVIGSDVLKLKDDFLFLSGGSANLEKDIVFVGFGTTEDFQKVDVKDKIVVAYAGVPTSKNPVQAIFTDGPQKNRMAISHGAAALIEIMTLPGVPWPAIANYLSAERMVTKTETAAEFPHLLLRNVDLPGVQALKESKTSKGSVVIKALNLGPIITKNVLGIIEGSDPELKQEWIVISAHYDHVGVKKSANNPDSIYNGARDNAIGTVGLLEAAKFLNQNKPKRSILFLALTAEEKGLRGSEWYSEHPIIPLNKTVLNFNCDGAGYNDTTIATVIDFNRTNVDPLLIKACQTYGLTLKGDPAPEQNLYERSDNVNFAAKGVPAVNISPGIKAFDPELFKYYHQPADEVSSLNMHYLEKFYRAYVYASYLLANDPQRPAWIKGDKFEEIGKRLYAK
;
A
#
# COMPACT_ATOMS: atom_id res chain seq x y z
N MET A 1 -1.45 19.51 53.56
CA MET A 1 -1.74 18.68 52.34
C MET A 1 -1.62 19.47 51.04
N ARG A 2 -2.27 20.60 50.80
CA ARG A 2 -2.16 21.35 49.51
C ARG A 2 -0.72 21.77 49.13
N LYS A 3 0.12 22.21 50.04
CA LYS A 3 1.53 22.62 49.74
C LYS A 3 2.37 21.45 49.28
N TYR A 4 2.24 20.26 49.85
CA TYR A 4 2.95 19.07 49.43
C TYR A 4 2.50 18.55 48.05
N LEU A 5 1.23 18.73 47.69
CA LEU A 5 0.71 18.36 46.38
C LEU A 5 1.31 19.26 45.29
N TYR A 6 1.43 20.57 45.54
CA TYR A 6 2.07 21.49 44.57
C TYR A 6 3.56 21.21 44.40
N THR A 7 4.27 20.86 45.49
CA THR A 7 5.69 20.54 45.45
C THR A 7 5.92 19.22 44.66
N LEU A 8 5.06 18.22 44.86
CA LEU A 8 5.14 16.94 44.14
C LEU A 8 4.83 17.12 42.65
N LEU A 9 3.79 17.90 42.28
CA LEU A 9 3.47 18.24 40.91
C LEU A 9 4.62 18.99 40.20
N LEU A 10 5.23 19.96 40.90
CA LEU A 10 6.36 20.72 40.36
C LEU A 10 7.59 19.79 40.09
N PHE A 11 7.84 18.87 41.01
CA PHE A 11 8.97 17.92 40.88
C PHE A 11 8.75 16.93 39.73
N VAL A 12 7.53 16.43 39.53
CA VAL A 12 7.15 15.55 38.40
C VAL A 12 7.27 16.29 37.05
N CYS A 13 6.83 17.56 37.00
CA CYS A 13 6.97 18.41 35.82
C CYS A 13 8.44 18.67 35.45
N ILE A 14 9.29 18.95 36.44
CA ILE A 14 10.72 19.19 36.19
C ILE A 14 11.42 17.92 35.70
N GLN A 15 11.09 16.75 36.25
CA GLN A 15 11.67 15.48 35.82
C GLN A 15 11.24 15.12 34.38
N SER A 16 9.98 15.35 34.01
CA SER A 16 9.47 15.07 32.65
C SER A 16 10.13 16.00 31.60
N VAL A 17 10.31 17.28 31.88
CA VAL A 17 11.01 18.22 30.99
C VAL A 17 12.47 17.84 30.80
N THR A 18 13.14 17.42 31.87
CA THR A 18 14.57 17.01 31.82
C THR A 18 14.74 15.72 31.01
N ALA A 19 13.86 14.74 31.21
CA ALA A 19 13.84 13.51 30.44
C ALA A 19 13.59 13.75 28.95
N GLN A 20 12.65 14.62 28.61
CA GLN A 20 12.38 15.01 27.22
C GLN A 20 13.58 15.68 26.55
N LYS A 21 14.24 16.65 27.22
CA LYS A 21 15.45 17.29 26.69
C LYS A 21 16.57 16.28 26.43
N LYS A 22 16.73 15.29 27.32
CA LYS A 22 17.72 14.23 27.15
C LYS A 22 17.47 13.37 25.90
N ILE A 23 16.21 13.04 25.62
CA ILE A 23 15.84 12.29 24.40
C ILE A 23 16.11 13.10 23.15
N ILE A 24 15.71 14.37 23.11
CA ILE A 24 15.96 15.28 21.98
C ILE A 24 17.47 15.37 21.69
N SER A 25 18.31 15.63 22.74
CA SER A 25 19.74 15.69 22.57
C SER A 25 20.36 14.39 22.03
N LYS A 26 19.81 13.22 22.40
CA LYS A 26 20.25 11.95 21.82
C LYS A 26 19.89 11.83 20.35
N ILE A 27 18.66 12.20 19.96
CA ILE A 27 18.25 12.21 18.55
C ILE A 27 19.16 13.13 17.74
N ASP A 28 19.48 14.33 18.25
CA ASP A 28 20.36 15.28 17.58
C ASP A 28 21.79 14.74 17.35
N LEU A 29 22.26 13.87 18.25
CA LEU A 29 23.58 13.22 18.13
C LEU A 29 23.57 12.01 17.21
N GLU A 30 22.49 11.24 17.18
CA GLU A 30 22.40 9.95 16.49
C GLU A 30 21.89 10.09 15.05
N VAL A 31 20.98 11.06 14.77
CA VAL A 31 20.44 11.29 13.43
C VAL A 31 21.23 12.41 12.77
N THR A 32 22.16 12.05 11.90
CA THR A 32 23.08 12.98 11.25
C THR A 32 22.93 12.99 9.74
N ALA A 33 23.12 14.16 9.11
CA ALA A 33 23.04 14.29 7.65
C ALA A 33 23.96 13.30 6.91
N ALA A 34 25.16 13.05 7.44
CA ALA A 34 26.13 12.14 6.82
C ALA A 34 25.64 10.69 6.77
N GLU A 35 25.02 10.19 7.86
CA GLU A 35 24.47 8.83 7.90
C GLU A 35 23.26 8.70 7.01
N LEU A 36 22.35 9.70 7.04
CA LEU A 36 21.20 9.76 6.16
C LEU A 36 21.59 9.74 4.69
N GLU A 37 22.55 10.56 4.30
CA GLU A 37 23.07 10.61 2.94
C GLU A 37 23.71 9.27 2.51
N ALA A 38 24.43 8.60 3.41
CA ALA A 38 25.02 7.28 3.12
C ALA A 38 23.94 6.22 2.81
N HIS A 39 22.87 6.16 3.60
CA HIS A 39 21.77 5.25 3.33
C HIS A 39 21.01 5.59 2.04
N LEU A 40 20.70 6.88 1.83
CA LEU A 40 20.01 7.37 0.62
C LEU A 40 20.85 7.10 -0.63
N SER A 41 22.16 7.39 -0.57
CA SER A 41 23.09 7.18 -1.69
C SER A 41 23.19 5.71 -2.08
N PHE A 42 23.07 4.77 -1.14
CA PHE A 42 23.03 3.35 -1.46
C PHE A 42 21.69 2.96 -2.11
N LEU A 43 20.57 3.26 -1.42
CA LEU A 43 19.25 2.81 -1.87
C LEU A 43 18.81 3.44 -3.20
N ALA A 44 19.18 4.70 -3.44
CA ALA A 44 18.82 5.42 -4.65
C ALA A 44 19.99 5.59 -5.62
N SER A 45 20.98 4.68 -5.59
CA SER A 45 22.05 4.67 -6.59
C SER A 45 21.62 4.09 -7.93
N ASP A 46 22.38 4.38 -8.98
CA ASP A 46 22.16 3.81 -10.32
C ASP A 46 22.31 2.29 -10.35
N GLU A 47 23.19 1.74 -9.50
CA GLU A 47 23.42 0.30 -9.36
C GLU A 47 22.17 -0.42 -8.85
N MET A 48 21.32 0.28 -8.09
CA MET A 48 20.06 -0.24 -7.59
C MET A 48 18.93 -0.22 -8.64
N ARG A 49 19.19 0.39 -9.82
CA ARG A 49 18.31 0.37 -11.00
C ARG A 49 16.83 0.59 -10.67
N GLY A 50 16.55 1.46 -9.69
CA GLY A 50 15.20 1.79 -9.25
C GLY A 50 14.45 0.68 -8.54
N ARG A 51 15.12 -0.35 -8.02
CA ARG A 51 14.58 -1.36 -7.09
C ARG A 51 13.23 -1.96 -7.52
N ASP A 52 13.06 -2.24 -8.81
CA ASP A 52 11.78 -2.75 -9.33
C ASP A 52 11.43 -4.11 -8.72
N THR A 53 10.18 -4.29 -8.35
CA THR A 53 9.67 -5.55 -7.80
C THR A 53 9.95 -6.72 -8.76
N GLY A 54 10.65 -7.75 -8.27
CA GLY A 54 11.02 -8.92 -9.05
C GLY A 54 12.34 -8.79 -9.80
N SER A 55 13.04 -7.67 -9.67
CA SER A 55 14.42 -7.51 -10.15
C SER A 55 15.44 -8.06 -9.14
N PRO A 56 16.67 -8.37 -9.54
CA PRO A 56 17.73 -8.73 -8.59
C PRO A 56 18.04 -7.61 -7.60
N GLU A 57 17.88 -6.36 -7.99
CA GLU A 57 18.20 -5.18 -7.18
C GLU A 57 17.25 -4.99 -5.99
N ILE A 58 15.98 -5.42 -6.12
CA ILE A 58 15.06 -5.41 -4.97
C ILE A 58 15.52 -6.39 -3.89
N ASP A 59 16.11 -7.53 -4.25
CA ASP A 59 16.68 -8.48 -3.31
C ASP A 59 17.94 -7.94 -2.63
N ILE A 60 18.75 -7.13 -3.35
CA ILE A 60 19.91 -6.43 -2.78
C ILE A 60 19.42 -5.40 -1.75
N ALA A 61 18.38 -4.61 -2.08
CA ALA A 61 17.78 -3.66 -1.14
C ALA A 61 17.22 -4.35 0.10
N ALA A 62 16.50 -5.47 -0.05
CA ALA A 62 15.99 -6.25 1.06
C ALA A 62 17.11 -6.75 1.99
N ASN A 63 18.19 -7.29 1.43
CA ASN A 63 19.35 -7.74 2.19
C ASN A 63 20.08 -6.58 2.88
N TYR A 64 20.19 -5.43 2.23
CA TYR A 64 20.75 -4.22 2.83
C TYR A 64 19.96 -3.80 4.06
N ILE A 65 18.63 -3.66 3.94
CA ILE A 65 17.74 -3.29 5.05
C ILE A 65 17.86 -4.29 6.21
N ALA A 66 17.78 -5.60 5.91
CA ALA A 66 17.93 -6.63 6.92
C ALA A 66 19.30 -6.57 7.63
N THR A 67 20.37 -6.24 6.88
CA THR A 67 21.72 -6.07 7.43
C THR A 67 21.80 -4.85 8.36
N GLN A 68 21.21 -3.71 7.97
CA GLN A 68 21.16 -2.51 8.81
C GLN A 68 20.35 -2.73 10.09
N LEU A 69 19.20 -3.41 9.99
CA LEU A 69 18.42 -3.82 11.17
C LEU A 69 19.26 -4.71 12.11
N LYS A 70 19.98 -5.70 11.56
CA LYS A 70 20.86 -6.59 12.33
C LYS A 70 22.02 -5.82 13.00
N LEU A 71 22.68 -4.91 12.28
CA LEU A 71 23.75 -4.05 12.81
C LEU A 71 23.24 -3.15 13.94
N SER A 72 22.01 -2.67 13.84
CA SER A 72 21.32 -1.91 14.89
C SER A 72 20.85 -2.77 16.06
N GLY A 73 21.12 -4.09 16.07
CA GLY A 73 20.74 -5.01 17.15
C GLY A 73 19.27 -5.38 17.18
N ILE A 74 18.52 -5.12 16.12
CA ILE A 74 17.12 -5.49 15.97
C ILE A 74 17.00 -7.00 15.76
N LYS A 75 16.05 -7.64 16.40
CA LYS A 75 15.80 -9.07 16.21
C LYS A 75 15.01 -9.32 14.92
N PRO A 76 15.19 -10.47 14.23
CA PRO A 76 14.38 -10.83 13.09
C PRO A 76 12.89 -10.94 13.46
N GLY A 77 12.00 -10.46 12.57
CA GLY A 77 10.56 -10.41 12.81
C GLY A 77 9.81 -11.68 12.41
N SER A 78 10.40 -12.54 11.56
CA SER A 78 9.79 -13.77 11.07
C SER A 78 10.54 -15.00 11.57
N GLY A 79 10.36 -15.34 12.84
CA GLY A 79 11.11 -16.44 13.49
C GLY A 79 12.61 -16.15 13.53
N ALA A 80 13.42 -16.92 12.79
CA ALA A 80 14.87 -16.69 12.65
C ALA A 80 15.22 -15.82 11.43
N SER A 81 14.23 -15.40 10.63
CA SER A 81 14.41 -14.66 9.39
C SER A 81 13.96 -13.20 9.52
N TYR A 82 14.64 -12.30 8.83
CA TYR A 82 14.17 -10.93 8.60
C TYR A 82 13.15 -10.84 7.44
N PHE A 83 12.87 -11.94 6.74
CA PHE A 83 12.07 -11.92 5.52
C PHE A 83 10.74 -12.65 5.71
N GLN A 84 9.69 -12.02 5.21
CA GLN A 84 8.42 -12.63 4.88
C GLN A 84 8.31 -12.71 3.35
N GLU A 85 8.26 -13.90 2.79
CA GLU A 85 8.05 -14.06 1.36
C GLU A 85 6.66 -13.56 0.96
N VAL A 86 6.63 -12.81 -0.14
CA VAL A 86 5.42 -12.30 -0.78
C VAL A 86 5.33 -12.96 -2.15
N GLN A 87 4.28 -13.75 -2.37
CA GLN A 87 4.07 -14.47 -3.62
C GLN A 87 3.14 -13.67 -4.53
N LEU A 88 3.65 -13.27 -5.70
CA LEU A 88 2.93 -12.49 -6.70
C LEU A 88 2.73 -13.31 -7.97
N ALA A 89 1.60 -13.09 -8.62
CA ALA A 89 1.36 -13.54 -9.99
C ALA A 89 1.44 -12.34 -10.94
N ARG A 90 2.08 -12.53 -12.09
CA ARG A 90 2.05 -11.56 -13.19
C ARG A 90 0.78 -11.76 -13.99
N ILE A 91 0.04 -10.66 -14.18
CA ILE A 91 -1.06 -10.61 -15.14
C ILE A 91 -0.55 -9.85 -16.35
N ASN A 92 -0.33 -10.60 -17.44
CA ASN A 92 0.05 -10.03 -18.72
C ASN A 92 -1.15 -10.01 -19.65
N PRO A 93 -1.23 -9.05 -20.58
CA PRO A 93 -2.15 -9.17 -21.69
C PRO A 93 -1.97 -10.51 -22.35
N PRO A 94 -3.04 -11.25 -22.71
CA PRO A 94 -2.91 -12.52 -23.40
C PRO A 94 -2.32 -12.30 -24.80
N MET A 95 -1.63 -13.30 -25.33
CA MET A 95 -1.10 -13.29 -26.69
C MET A 95 -2.22 -13.16 -27.71
N SER A 96 -3.35 -13.79 -27.44
CA SER A 96 -4.61 -13.65 -28.20
C SER A 96 -5.78 -14.00 -27.29
N ALA A 97 -6.90 -13.34 -27.51
CA ALA A 97 -8.16 -13.72 -26.90
C ALA A 97 -9.35 -13.34 -27.80
N GLU A 98 -10.40 -14.15 -27.75
CA GLU A 98 -11.66 -13.97 -28.47
C GLU A 98 -12.81 -14.38 -27.57
N ILE A 99 -13.91 -13.64 -27.62
CA ILE A 99 -15.17 -13.98 -26.99
C ILE A 99 -16.24 -14.04 -28.05
N VAL A 100 -17.09 -15.08 -28.00
CA VAL A 100 -18.32 -15.15 -28.80
C VAL A 100 -19.51 -15.14 -27.87
N ILE A 101 -20.48 -14.25 -28.12
CA ILE A 101 -21.77 -14.19 -27.42
C ILE A 101 -22.89 -14.21 -28.46
N GLY A 102 -23.57 -15.33 -28.59
CA GLY A 102 -24.56 -15.52 -29.65
C GLY A 102 -23.95 -15.31 -31.04
N SER A 103 -24.37 -14.25 -31.74
CA SER A 103 -23.83 -13.89 -33.07
C SER A 103 -22.60 -12.97 -33.02
N ASP A 104 -22.26 -12.43 -31.88
CA ASP A 104 -21.22 -11.40 -31.75
C ASP A 104 -19.87 -12.04 -31.53
N VAL A 105 -18.88 -11.66 -32.35
CA VAL A 105 -17.45 -12.00 -32.19
C VAL A 105 -16.71 -10.77 -31.69
N LEU A 106 -16.21 -10.84 -30.48
CA LEU A 106 -15.62 -9.71 -29.74
C LEU A 106 -14.09 -9.79 -29.78
N LYS A 107 -13.44 -8.63 -29.97
CA LYS A 107 -11.98 -8.53 -30.13
C LYS A 107 -11.32 -7.93 -28.90
N LEU A 108 -10.19 -8.52 -28.52
CA LEU A 108 -9.34 -8.04 -27.45
C LEU A 108 -8.90 -6.59 -27.72
N LYS A 109 -8.93 -5.74 -26.69
CA LYS A 109 -8.65 -4.31 -26.63
C LYS A 109 -9.75 -3.43 -27.22
N ASP A 110 -10.34 -3.81 -28.33
CA ASP A 110 -11.41 -3.03 -28.98
C ASP A 110 -12.72 -3.16 -28.22
N ASP A 111 -13.16 -4.39 -27.96
CA ASP A 111 -14.44 -4.72 -27.36
C ASP A 111 -14.31 -5.18 -25.91
N PHE A 112 -13.24 -5.88 -25.55
CA PHE A 112 -12.99 -6.34 -24.19
C PHE A 112 -11.52 -6.32 -23.78
N LEU A 113 -11.32 -6.40 -22.45
CA LEU A 113 -10.01 -6.42 -21.81
C LEU A 113 -9.87 -7.64 -20.90
N PHE A 114 -8.64 -8.09 -20.72
CA PHE A 114 -8.30 -9.19 -19.83
C PHE A 114 -7.99 -8.64 -18.43
N LEU A 115 -8.75 -9.06 -17.43
CA LEU A 115 -8.53 -8.67 -16.04
C LEU A 115 -7.60 -9.66 -15.32
N SER A 116 -7.89 -10.96 -15.43
CA SER A 116 -7.09 -12.03 -14.82
C SER A 116 -7.44 -13.40 -15.44
N GLY A 117 -6.62 -14.41 -15.15
CA GLY A 117 -6.87 -15.81 -15.54
C GLY A 117 -5.72 -16.45 -16.31
N GLY A 118 -5.87 -17.73 -16.61
CA GLY A 118 -4.98 -18.52 -17.45
C GLY A 118 -5.45 -18.65 -18.89
N SER A 119 -4.79 -19.55 -19.64
CA SER A 119 -5.28 -19.97 -20.96
C SER A 119 -6.59 -20.73 -20.83
N ALA A 120 -7.52 -20.44 -21.71
CA ALA A 120 -8.86 -21.06 -21.69
C ALA A 120 -9.31 -21.37 -23.12
N ASN A 121 -10.08 -22.45 -23.26
CA ASN A 121 -10.81 -22.81 -24.47
C ASN A 121 -12.17 -23.33 -24.03
N LEU A 122 -13.12 -22.41 -23.84
CA LEU A 122 -14.44 -22.69 -23.29
C LEU A 122 -15.47 -22.52 -24.39
N GLU A 123 -16.31 -23.54 -24.59
CA GLU A 123 -17.55 -23.48 -25.36
C GLU A 123 -18.67 -23.92 -24.43
N LYS A 124 -19.48 -22.97 -23.95
CA LYS A 124 -20.38 -23.16 -22.83
C LYS A 124 -21.69 -22.38 -22.98
N ASP A 125 -22.66 -22.72 -22.17
CA ASP A 125 -23.79 -21.86 -21.93
C ASP A 125 -23.33 -20.56 -21.23
N ILE A 126 -23.90 -19.46 -21.67
CA ILE A 126 -23.71 -18.14 -21.08
C ILE A 126 -24.98 -17.77 -20.30
N VAL A 127 -24.79 -17.24 -19.08
CA VAL A 127 -25.90 -16.74 -18.26
C VAL A 127 -25.63 -15.30 -17.82
N PHE A 128 -26.67 -14.46 -17.92
CA PHE A 128 -26.61 -13.08 -17.44
C PHE A 128 -27.24 -12.98 -16.05
N VAL A 129 -26.46 -12.52 -15.07
CA VAL A 129 -26.84 -12.48 -13.66
C VAL A 129 -27.07 -11.06 -13.11
N GLY A 130 -27.32 -10.06 -13.97
CA GLY A 130 -27.51 -8.68 -13.51
C GLY A 130 -26.21 -8.07 -13.00
N PHE A 131 -26.19 -7.58 -11.76
CA PHE A 131 -24.96 -7.05 -11.14
C PHE A 131 -24.06 -8.13 -10.52
N GLY A 132 -24.51 -9.38 -10.45
CA GLY A 132 -23.75 -10.45 -9.80
C GLY A 132 -23.57 -10.21 -8.31
N THR A 133 -24.60 -9.76 -7.63
CA THR A 133 -24.66 -9.69 -6.17
C THR A 133 -24.83 -11.09 -5.59
N THR A 134 -24.69 -11.24 -4.27
CA THR A 134 -24.92 -12.53 -3.59
C THR A 134 -26.31 -13.08 -3.91
N GLU A 135 -27.33 -12.21 -3.92
CA GLU A 135 -28.71 -12.59 -4.23
C GLU A 135 -28.88 -12.99 -5.70
N ASP A 136 -28.13 -12.38 -6.63
CA ASP A 136 -28.15 -12.73 -8.05
C ASP A 136 -27.58 -14.13 -8.28
N PHE A 137 -26.44 -14.45 -7.66
CA PHE A 137 -25.81 -15.77 -7.74
C PHE A 137 -26.66 -16.89 -7.09
N GLN A 138 -27.46 -16.55 -6.08
CA GLN A 138 -28.38 -17.51 -5.45
C GLN A 138 -29.61 -17.88 -6.34
N LYS A 139 -29.99 -16.97 -7.26
CA LYS A 139 -31.16 -17.13 -8.11
C LYS A 139 -30.88 -17.84 -9.44
N VAL A 140 -29.61 -17.89 -9.86
CA VAL A 140 -29.21 -18.41 -11.18
C VAL A 140 -28.18 -19.52 -11.00
N ASP A 141 -28.47 -20.69 -11.60
CA ASP A 141 -27.45 -21.73 -11.69
C ASP A 141 -26.33 -21.32 -12.66
N VAL A 142 -25.15 -21.06 -12.12
CA VAL A 142 -23.95 -20.63 -12.86
C VAL A 142 -22.89 -21.71 -12.98
N LYS A 143 -23.14 -22.91 -12.41
CA LYS A 143 -22.16 -23.99 -12.39
C LYS A 143 -21.79 -24.42 -13.82
N ASP A 144 -20.49 -24.44 -14.10
CA ASP A 144 -19.90 -24.81 -15.41
C ASP A 144 -20.37 -23.92 -16.59
N LYS A 145 -20.81 -22.68 -16.31
CA LYS A 145 -21.26 -21.71 -17.32
C LYS A 145 -20.36 -20.48 -17.35
N ILE A 146 -20.37 -19.78 -18.49
CA ILE A 146 -19.79 -18.44 -18.60
C ILE A 146 -20.79 -17.46 -18.00
N VAL A 147 -20.39 -16.75 -16.96
CA VAL A 147 -21.21 -15.73 -16.29
C VAL A 147 -20.96 -14.38 -16.92
N VAL A 148 -22.05 -13.67 -17.28
CA VAL A 148 -22.01 -12.27 -17.68
C VAL A 148 -22.74 -11.43 -16.64
N ALA A 149 -22.11 -10.34 -16.19
CA ALA A 149 -22.69 -9.41 -15.22
C ALA A 149 -22.37 -7.96 -15.58
N TYR A 150 -23.06 -6.99 -15.00
CA TYR A 150 -22.60 -5.60 -15.04
C TYR A 150 -21.37 -5.44 -14.14
N ALA A 151 -20.40 -4.62 -14.56
CA ALA A 151 -19.24 -4.27 -13.75
C ALA A 151 -19.67 -3.44 -12.53
N GLY A 152 -19.01 -3.70 -11.39
CA GLY A 152 -19.36 -3.11 -10.12
C GLY A 152 -20.63 -3.71 -9.48
N VAL A 153 -21.18 -2.98 -8.52
CA VAL A 153 -22.46 -3.27 -7.83
C VAL A 153 -23.38 -2.05 -7.99
N PRO A 154 -24.69 -2.13 -7.63
CA PRO A 154 -25.63 -1.02 -7.82
C PRO A 154 -25.18 0.31 -7.17
N THR A 155 -24.31 0.28 -6.17
CA THR A 155 -23.78 1.46 -5.46
C THR A 155 -22.45 1.94 -5.98
N SER A 156 -21.83 1.26 -6.94
CA SER A 156 -20.53 1.65 -7.53
C SER A 156 -20.67 2.98 -8.28
N LYS A 157 -19.69 3.87 -8.04
CA LYS A 157 -19.76 5.25 -8.52
C LYS A 157 -18.95 5.50 -9.80
N ASN A 158 -17.92 4.70 -10.05
CA ASN A 158 -17.00 4.90 -11.17
C ASN A 158 -16.33 3.59 -11.59
N PRO A 159 -15.69 3.56 -12.79
CA PRO A 159 -15.00 2.38 -13.30
C PRO A 159 -13.86 1.87 -12.42
N VAL A 160 -13.13 2.74 -11.72
CA VAL A 160 -12.00 2.36 -10.85
C VAL A 160 -12.50 1.48 -9.69
N GLN A 161 -13.56 1.92 -9.00
CA GLN A 161 -14.19 1.12 -7.96
C GLN A 161 -14.69 -0.22 -8.50
N ALA A 162 -15.39 -0.20 -9.64
CA ALA A 162 -15.95 -1.41 -10.25
C ALA A 162 -14.87 -2.45 -10.58
N ILE A 163 -13.74 -2.00 -11.15
CA ILE A 163 -12.66 -2.89 -11.59
C ILE A 163 -11.79 -3.38 -10.42
N PHE A 164 -11.40 -2.49 -9.51
CA PHE A 164 -10.36 -2.79 -8.52
C PHE A 164 -10.88 -3.13 -7.12
N THR A 165 -12.14 -2.80 -6.82
CA THR A 165 -12.75 -3.12 -5.52
C THR A 165 -13.83 -4.18 -5.65
N ASP A 166 -14.81 -3.94 -6.51
CA ASP A 166 -16.01 -4.78 -6.61
C ASP A 166 -15.75 -6.03 -7.48
N GLY A 167 -14.99 -5.89 -8.58
CA GLY A 167 -14.65 -6.96 -9.51
C GLY A 167 -13.95 -8.15 -8.86
N PRO A 168 -12.90 -7.96 -8.05
CA PRO A 168 -12.25 -9.07 -7.32
C PRO A 168 -13.19 -9.83 -6.38
N GLN A 169 -14.15 -9.15 -5.75
CA GLN A 169 -15.15 -9.80 -4.89
C GLN A 169 -16.11 -10.64 -5.71
N LYS A 170 -16.60 -10.11 -6.83
CA LYS A 170 -17.47 -10.81 -7.77
C LYS A 170 -16.76 -12.01 -8.41
N ASN A 171 -15.47 -11.86 -8.75
CA ASN A 171 -14.66 -12.95 -9.26
C ASN A 171 -14.58 -14.12 -8.28
N ARG A 172 -14.26 -13.85 -7.01
CA ARG A 172 -14.28 -14.88 -5.94
C ARG A 172 -15.64 -15.55 -5.80
N MET A 173 -16.72 -14.78 -5.92
CA MET A 173 -18.08 -15.30 -5.83
C MET A 173 -18.41 -16.21 -7.02
N ALA A 174 -18.07 -15.82 -8.23
CA ALA A 174 -18.26 -16.65 -9.43
C ALA A 174 -17.51 -17.99 -9.31
N ILE A 175 -16.25 -17.94 -8.85
CA ILE A 175 -15.44 -19.15 -8.59
C ILE A 175 -16.12 -20.04 -7.54
N SER A 176 -16.57 -19.48 -6.41
CA SER A 176 -17.18 -20.25 -5.32
C SER A 176 -18.51 -20.92 -5.73
N HIS A 177 -19.20 -20.38 -6.73
CA HIS A 177 -20.42 -20.97 -7.30
C HIS A 177 -20.13 -21.88 -8.51
N GLY A 178 -18.85 -22.15 -8.83
CA GLY A 178 -18.43 -23.09 -9.86
C GLY A 178 -18.62 -22.59 -11.29
N ALA A 179 -18.64 -21.29 -11.52
CA ALA A 179 -18.66 -20.71 -12.87
C ALA A 179 -17.40 -21.10 -13.65
N ALA A 180 -17.47 -21.12 -14.98
CA ALA A 180 -16.33 -21.42 -15.86
C ALA A 180 -15.53 -20.16 -16.24
N ALA A 181 -16.18 -19.00 -16.32
CA ALA A 181 -15.58 -17.70 -16.58
C ALA A 181 -16.51 -16.57 -16.09
N LEU A 182 -15.94 -15.37 -15.88
CA LEU A 182 -16.69 -14.15 -15.60
C LEU A 182 -16.39 -13.08 -16.65
N ILE A 183 -17.42 -12.48 -17.22
CA ILE A 183 -17.35 -11.34 -18.13
C ILE A 183 -18.15 -10.20 -17.50
N GLU A 184 -17.51 -9.06 -17.22
CA GLU A 184 -18.17 -7.89 -16.66
C GLU A 184 -18.39 -6.81 -17.72
N ILE A 185 -19.62 -6.31 -17.88
CA ILE A 185 -19.96 -5.25 -18.84
C ILE A 185 -19.79 -3.89 -18.13
N MET A 186 -18.86 -3.06 -18.60
CA MET A 186 -18.61 -1.73 -18.05
C MET A 186 -19.67 -0.74 -18.54
N THR A 187 -20.59 -0.35 -17.66
CA THR A 187 -21.64 0.63 -17.93
C THR A 187 -21.42 1.96 -17.21
N LEU A 188 -20.45 2.02 -16.28
CA LEU A 188 -20.23 3.20 -15.45
C LEU A 188 -19.48 4.29 -16.24
N PRO A 189 -19.92 5.55 -16.12
CA PRO A 189 -19.24 6.69 -16.73
C PRO A 189 -17.99 7.11 -15.95
N GLY A 190 -17.19 8.00 -16.51
CA GLY A 190 -16.12 8.72 -15.83
C GLY A 190 -14.75 8.51 -16.44
N VAL A 191 -14.34 7.28 -16.78
CA VAL A 191 -13.05 7.01 -17.42
C VAL A 191 -13.26 6.50 -18.84
N PRO A 192 -12.68 7.15 -19.87
CA PRO A 192 -12.81 6.72 -21.26
C PRO A 192 -12.20 5.33 -21.48
N TRP A 193 -12.85 4.49 -22.31
CA TRP A 193 -12.37 3.14 -22.62
C TRP A 193 -10.90 3.05 -23.04
N PRO A 194 -10.35 3.95 -23.91
CA PRO A 194 -8.95 3.90 -24.26
C PRO A 194 -7.99 4.04 -23.06
N ALA A 195 -8.36 4.83 -22.05
CA ALA A 195 -7.55 4.98 -20.85
C ALA A 195 -7.57 3.69 -19.99
N ILE A 196 -8.75 3.07 -19.84
CA ILE A 196 -8.91 1.76 -19.19
C ILE A 196 -8.11 0.71 -19.97
N ALA A 197 -8.21 0.70 -21.30
CA ALA A 197 -7.53 -0.25 -22.15
C ALA A 197 -5.99 -0.12 -22.06
N ASN A 198 -5.47 1.07 -22.07
CA ASN A 198 -4.03 1.32 -21.91
C ASN A 198 -3.52 0.81 -20.57
N TYR A 199 -4.23 1.11 -19.47
CA TYR A 199 -3.84 0.65 -18.14
C TYR A 199 -3.91 -0.87 -18.00
N LEU A 200 -5.02 -1.50 -18.41
CA LEU A 200 -5.22 -2.95 -18.28
C LEU A 200 -4.44 -3.78 -19.30
N SER A 201 -3.91 -3.17 -20.35
CA SER A 201 -3.01 -3.82 -21.31
C SER A 201 -1.53 -3.77 -20.90
N ALA A 202 -1.19 -3.14 -19.77
CA ALA A 202 0.13 -3.23 -19.17
C ALA A 202 0.27 -4.49 -18.32
N GLU A 203 1.50 -4.93 -18.09
CA GLU A 203 1.80 -5.97 -17.10
C GLU A 203 1.37 -5.46 -15.71
N ARG A 204 0.70 -6.30 -14.95
CA ARG A 204 0.28 -6.02 -13.57
C ARG A 204 0.71 -7.16 -12.66
N MET A 205 0.85 -6.86 -11.37
CA MET A 205 1.13 -7.85 -10.34
C MET A 205 -0.04 -7.92 -9.35
N VAL A 206 -0.39 -9.13 -8.94
CA VAL A 206 -1.39 -9.39 -7.91
C VAL A 206 -0.85 -10.41 -6.93
N THR A 207 -1.37 -10.41 -5.70
CA THR A 207 -1.06 -11.46 -4.74
C THR A 207 -1.58 -12.81 -5.26
N LYS A 208 -0.74 -13.85 -5.16
CA LYS A 208 -1.10 -15.18 -5.66
C LYS A 208 -2.13 -15.82 -4.74
N THR A 209 -3.37 -15.89 -5.17
CA THR A 209 -4.36 -16.84 -4.64
C THR A 209 -4.49 -18.00 -5.62
N GLU A 210 -4.32 -19.23 -5.15
CA GLU A 210 -4.15 -20.41 -6.02
C GLU A 210 -5.28 -20.63 -7.03
N THR A 211 -6.51 -20.24 -6.75
CA THR A 211 -7.69 -20.42 -7.61
C THR A 211 -7.98 -19.25 -8.55
N ALA A 212 -7.61 -18.03 -8.21
CA ALA A 212 -7.90 -16.86 -9.04
C ALA A 212 -6.96 -16.72 -10.25
N ALA A 213 -5.77 -17.36 -10.20
CA ALA A 213 -4.76 -17.23 -11.25
C ALA A 213 -5.13 -17.94 -12.56
N GLU A 214 -6.05 -18.90 -12.55
CA GLU A 214 -6.46 -19.67 -13.75
C GLU A 214 -7.87 -19.33 -14.25
N PHE A 215 -8.73 -18.74 -13.42
CA PHE A 215 -10.11 -18.44 -13.76
C PHE A 215 -10.22 -17.21 -14.67
N PRO A 216 -10.78 -17.34 -15.90
CA PRO A 216 -10.91 -16.21 -16.82
C PRO A 216 -11.85 -15.13 -16.29
N HIS A 217 -11.32 -13.93 -16.12
CA HIS A 217 -12.07 -12.74 -15.74
C HIS A 217 -11.80 -11.63 -16.76
N LEU A 218 -12.83 -11.15 -17.41
CA LEU A 218 -12.78 -10.29 -18.58
C LEU A 218 -13.68 -9.06 -18.37
N LEU A 219 -13.29 -7.92 -18.92
CA LEU A 219 -14.08 -6.69 -18.90
C LEU A 219 -14.54 -6.36 -20.32
N LEU A 220 -15.84 -6.37 -20.55
CA LEU A 220 -16.45 -6.03 -21.81
C LEU A 220 -16.84 -4.54 -21.85
N ARG A 221 -16.49 -3.87 -22.92
CA ARG A 221 -16.99 -2.50 -23.20
C ARG A 221 -18.49 -2.55 -23.38
N ASN A 222 -19.20 -1.55 -22.85
CA ASN A 222 -20.64 -1.42 -23.13
C ASN A 222 -20.84 -1.04 -24.60
N VAL A 223 -21.12 -2.05 -25.40
CA VAL A 223 -21.38 -1.93 -26.82
C VAL A 223 -22.80 -2.42 -27.14
N ASP A 224 -23.41 -1.76 -28.12
CA ASP A 224 -24.74 -2.13 -28.58
C ASP A 224 -24.62 -3.18 -29.67
N LEU A 225 -24.38 -4.43 -29.27
CA LEU A 225 -24.25 -5.59 -30.13
C LEU A 225 -25.47 -6.51 -29.99
N PRO A 226 -26.00 -7.07 -31.10
CA PRO A 226 -27.23 -7.86 -31.10
C PRO A 226 -27.20 -9.06 -30.15
N GLY A 227 -26.10 -9.82 -30.11
CA GLY A 227 -25.98 -10.99 -29.25
C GLY A 227 -25.88 -10.63 -27.77
N VAL A 228 -25.17 -9.52 -27.43
CA VAL A 228 -25.09 -8.99 -26.05
C VAL A 228 -26.46 -8.47 -25.59
N GLN A 229 -27.22 -7.79 -26.45
CA GLN A 229 -28.56 -7.32 -26.12
C GLN A 229 -29.53 -8.50 -25.96
N ALA A 230 -29.50 -9.45 -26.89
CA ALA A 230 -30.31 -10.68 -26.77
C ALA A 230 -30.03 -11.45 -25.48
N LEU A 231 -28.75 -11.53 -25.04
CA LEU A 231 -28.37 -12.14 -23.77
C LEU A 231 -28.97 -11.39 -22.56
N LYS A 232 -28.92 -10.05 -22.56
CA LYS A 232 -29.51 -9.24 -21.48
C LYS A 232 -31.03 -9.45 -21.36
N GLU A 233 -31.70 -9.67 -22.47
CA GLU A 233 -33.14 -9.92 -22.52
C GLU A 233 -33.50 -11.36 -22.13
N SER A 234 -32.91 -12.36 -22.83
CA SER A 234 -33.23 -13.79 -22.67
C SER A 234 -32.60 -14.41 -21.41
N LYS A 235 -31.62 -13.75 -20.79
CA LYS A 235 -30.80 -14.20 -19.66
C LYS A 235 -29.88 -15.38 -19.98
N THR A 236 -29.95 -16.01 -21.12
CA THR A 236 -29.13 -17.14 -21.55
C THR A 236 -28.71 -17.03 -23.02
N SER A 237 -27.57 -17.56 -23.34
CA SER A 237 -27.01 -17.65 -24.71
C SER A 237 -26.05 -18.82 -24.82
N LYS A 238 -25.56 -19.09 -26.02
CA LYS A 238 -24.42 -19.92 -26.30
C LYS A 238 -23.22 -19.04 -26.64
N GLY A 239 -22.01 -19.47 -26.31
CA GLY A 239 -20.82 -18.75 -26.71
C GLY A 239 -19.52 -19.40 -26.29
N SER A 240 -18.43 -18.71 -26.54
CA SER A 240 -17.09 -19.22 -26.24
C SER A 240 -16.18 -18.13 -25.68
N VAL A 241 -15.20 -18.57 -24.90
CA VAL A 241 -14.10 -17.76 -24.43
C VAL A 241 -12.81 -18.51 -24.74
N VAL A 242 -12.03 -17.99 -25.68
CA VAL A 242 -10.73 -18.54 -26.06
C VAL A 242 -9.64 -17.57 -25.64
N ILE A 243 -8.69 -18.00 -24.81
CA ILE A 243 -7.59 -17.18 -24.31
C ILE A 243 -6.31 -17.96 -24.45
N LYS A 244 -5.30 -17.34 -25.05
CA LYS A 244 -3.91 -17.83 -25.07
C LYS A 244 -3.11 -16.89 -24.17
N ALA A 245 -3.04 -17.21 -22.88
CA ALA A 245 -2.31 -16.41 -21.89
C ALA A 245 -0.80 -16.59 -22.02
N LEU A 246 -0.06 -15.56 -21.63
CA LEU A 246 1.38 -15.61 -21.43
C LEU A 246 1.65 -15.97 -19.97
N ASN A 247 2.21 -17.15 -19.72
CA ASN A 247 2.59 -17.56 -18.37
C ASN A 247 4.08 -17.30 -18.14
N LEU A 248 4.40 -16.27 -17.36
CA LEU A 248 5.77 -15.91 -17.00
C LEU A 248 6.21 -16.46 -15.63
N GLY A 249 5.38 -17.29 -15.02
CA GLY A 249 5.62 -17.82 -13.68
C GLY A 249 5.40 -16.81 -12.54
N PRO A 250 5.45 -17.29 -11.29
CA PRO A 250 5.30 -16.42 -10.12
C PRO A 250 6.55 -15.56 -9.90
N ILE A 251 6.34 -14.40 -9.26
CA ILE A 251 7.40 -13.61 -8.65
C ILE A 251 7.37 -13.86 -7.15
N ILE A 252 8.54 -14.14 -6.57
CA ILE A 252 8.72 -14.18 -5.13
C ILE A 252 9.54 -12.95 -4.76
N THR A 253 8.96 -12.09 -3.95
CA THR A 253 9.63 -10.93 -3.35
C THR A 253 9.50 -11.00 -1.83
N LYS A 254 9.93 -9.99 -1.07
CA LYS A 254 10.04 -10.11 0.38
C LYS A 254 9.65 -8.81 1.07
N ASN A 255 8.80 -8.88 2.10
CA ASN A 255 8.79 -7.85 3.14
C ASN A 255 9.97 -8.09 4.08
N VAL A 256 10.59 -7.04 4.59
CA VAL A 256 11.70 -7.13 5.56
C VAL A 256 11.19 -6.71 6.93
N LEU A 257 11.39 -7.59 7.93
CA LEU A 257 10.79 -7.45 9.26
C LEU A 257 11.84 -7.52 10.36
N GLY A 258 11.81 -6.53 11.25
CA GLY A 258 12.57 -6.51 12.48
C GLY A 258 11.70 -6.18 13.69
N ILE A 259 12.03 -6.68 14.87
CA ILE A 259 11.24 -6.45 16.08
C ILE A 259 12.06 -5.94 17.26
N ILE A 260 11.40 -5.10 18.07
CA ILE A 260 11.81 -4.75 19.42
C ILE A 260 10.68 -5.14 20.38
N GLU A 261 10.98 -5.95 21.40
CA GLU A 261 10.04 -6.19 22.48
C GLU A 261 10.01 -4.98 23.42
N GLY A 262 8.81 -4.52 23.75
CA GLY A 262 8.58 -3.40 24.66
C GLY A 262 9.07 -3.66 26.07
N SER A 263 9.37 -2.58 26.79
CA SER A 263 9.92 -2.64 28.17
C SER A 263 8.85 -2.57 29.26
N ASP A 264 7.65 -2.09 28.94
CA ASP A 264 6.56 -1.96 29.92
C ASP A 264 5.80 -3.28 30.04
N PRO A 265 5.50 -3.79 31.25
CA PRO A 265 4.83 -5.08 31.46
C PRO A 265 3.47 -5.22 30.76
N GLU A 266 2.71 -4.14 30.64
CA GLU A 266 1.36 -4.12 30.05
C GLU A 266 1.45 -3.68 28.57
N LEU A 267 2.05 -2.53 28.31
CA LEU A 267 2.10 -1.94 26.97
C LEU A 267 2.91 -2.78 25.97
N LYS A 268 3.84 -3.63 26.39
CA LYS A 268 4.58 -4.53 25.50
C LYS A 268 3.69 -5.52 24.75
N GLN A 269 2.47 -5.76 25.21
CA GLN A 269 1.50 -6.59 24.49
C GLN A 269 0.87 -5.87 23.28
N GLU A 270 1.00 -4.56 23.21
CA GLU A 270 0.57 -3.71 22.11
C GLU A 270 1.74 -3.46 21.15
N TRP A 271 1.47 -3.61 19.85
CA TRP A 271 2.47 -3.46 18.82
C TRP A 271 2.20 -2.23 17.95
N ILE A 272 3.24 -1.46 17.69
CA ILE A 272 3.22 -0.45 16.65
C ILE A 272 4.00 -1.00 15.46
N VAL A 273 3.42 -0.92 14.27
CA VAL A 273 4.09 -1.22 13.01
C VAL A 273 4.61 0.09 12.44
N ILE A 274 5.93 0.22 12.32
CA ILE A 274 6.59 1.32 11.60
C ILE A 274 6.90 0.79 10.22
N SER A 275 6.31 1.38 9.18
CA SER A 275 6.44 0.87 7.81
C SER A 275 6.86 1.93 6.80
N ALA A 276 7.47 1.47 5.73
CA ALA A 276 7.77 2.21 4.50
C ALA A 276 8.00 1.20 3.38
N HIS A 277 7.67 1.53 2.14
CA HIS A 277 8.05 0.67 1.03
C HIS A 277 9.49 0.96 0.58
N TYR A 278 10.15 -0.05 -0.01
CA TYR A 278 11.52 0.06 -0.44
C TYR A 278 11.73 -0.25 -1.93
N ASP A 279 10.67 -0.70 -2.62
CA ASP A 279 10.66 -0.81 -4.09
C ASP A 279 10.42 0.55 -4.74
N HIS A 280 10.70 0.63 -6.05
CA HIS A 280 10.32 1.76 -6.90
C HIS A 280 10.09 1.26 -8.32
N VAL A 281 9.90 2.17 -9.28
CA VAL A 281 9.39 1.85 -10.62
C VAL A 281 10.43 1.31 -11.61
N GLY A 282 11.69 1.20 -11.23
CA GLY A 282 12.72 0.49 -12.00
C GLY A 282 13.33 1.29 -13.13
N VAL A 283 13.58 0.64 -14.28
CA VAL A 283 14.21 1.22 -15.47
C VAL A 283 13.19 1.31 -16.60
N LYS A 284 12.94 2.52 -17.09
CA LYS A 284 12.01 2.76 -18.21
C LYS A 284 12.70 3.61 -19.28
N LYS A 285 12.95 3.02 -20.45
CA LYS A 285 13.53 3.76 -21.58
C LYS A 285 12.53 4.77 -22.13
N SER A 286 12.97 5.99 -22.32
CA SER A 286 12.21 7.07 -22.97
C SER A 286 12.99 7.59 -24.17
N ALA A 287 12.30 7.85 -25.29
CA ALA A 287 12.93 8.45 -26.46
C ALA A 287 13.41 9.89 -26.22
N ASN A 288 12.83 10.56 -25.21
CA ASN A 288 13.07 11.98 -24.94
C ASN A 288 14.00 12.24 -23.74
N ASN A 289 14.40 11.19 -23.02
CA ASN A 289 15.32 11.30 -21.88
C ASN A 289 16.37 10.18 -21.96
N PRO A 290 17.68 10.51 -22.03
CA PRO A 290 18.75 9.52 -22.01
C PRO A 290 18.82 8.79 -20.68
N ASP A 291 18.45 9.42 -19.59
CA ASP A 291 18.33 8.80 -18.29
C ASP A 291 17.07 7.93 -18.24
N SER A 292 17.27 6.66 -17.94
CA SER A 292 16.21 5.66 -17.92
C SER A 292 16.03 5.02 -16.53
N ILE A 293 16.86 5.39 -15.54
CA ILE A 293 16.83 4.83 -14.20
C ILE A 293 15.97 5.76 -13.32
N TYR A 294 14.99 5.18 -12.68
CA TYR A 294 14.13 5.87 -11.73
C TYR A 294 14.63 5.54 -10.34
N ASN A 295 15.56 6.37 -9.82
CA ASN A 295 16.29 6.06 -8.60
C ASN A 295 15.43 6.04 -7.34
N GLY A 296 14.32 6.82 -7.31
CA GLY A 296 13.36 6.81 -6.21
C GLY A 296 13.98 7.24 -4.87
N ALA A 297 14.70 8.37 -4.89
CA ALA A 297 15.30 8.91 -3.67
C ALA A 297 14.22 9.44 -2.72
N ARG A 298 13.26 10.22 -3.26
CA ARG A 298 12.11 10.76 -2.53
C ARG A 298 11.03 9.70 -2.31
N ASP A 299 10.83 8.87 -3.34
CA ASP A 299 9.83 7.82 -3.42
C ASP A 299 10.51 6.43 -3.60
N ASN A 300 10.76 5.64 -2.56
CA ASN A 300 10.57 5.98 -1.14
C ASN A 300 11.83 5.57 -0.35
N ALA A 301 13.04 5.87 -0.88
CA ALA A 301 14.25 5.67 -0.09
C ALA A 301 14.20 6.51 1.21
N ILE A 302 13.58 7.71 1.17
CA ILE A 302 13.38 8.56 2.36
C ILE A 302 12.62 7.79 3.44
N GLY A 303 11.49 7.18 3.13
CA GLY A 303 10.70 6.43 4.13
C GLY A 303 11.47 5.22 4.68
N THR A 304 12.14 4.48 3.80
CA THR A 304 12.98 3.34 4.19
C THR A 304 14.11 3.75 5.14
N VAL A 305 14.80 4.86 4.87
CA VAL A 305 15.84 5.39 5.76
C VAL A 305 15.24 5.85 7.09
N GLY A 306 14.08 6.49 7.08
CA GLY A 306 13.36 6.86 8.31
C GLY A 306 13.07 5.66 9.20
N LEU A 307 12.63 4.55 8.61
CA LEU A 307 12.41 3.29 9.32
C LEU A 307 13.72 2.78 9.97
N LEU A 308 14.85 2.82 9.25
CA LEU A 308 16.15 2.36 9.76
C LEU A 308 16.64 3.25 10.92
N GLU A 309 16.52 4.56 10.82
CA GLU A 309 16.89 5.50 11.87
C GLU A 309 16.01 5.33 13.12
N ALA A 310 14.70 5.15 12.94
CA ALA A 310 13.80 4.86 14.05
C ALA A 310 14.15 3.53 14.72
N ALA A 311 14.51 2.50 13.95
CA ALA A 311 14.90 1.20 14.47
C ALA A 311 16.18 1.30 15.32
N LYS A 312 17.22 1.95 14.80
CA LYS A 312 18.48 2.18 15.50
C LYS A 312 18.24 2.91 16.82
N PHE A 313 17.54 4.04 16.77
CA PHE A 313 17.28 4.87 17.95
C PHE A 313 16.45 4.16 19.02
N LEU A 314 15.34 3.51 18.60
CA LEU A 314 14.42 2.82 19.53
C LEU A 314 15.06 1.59 20.17
N ASN A 315 15.99 0.90 19.51
CA ASN A 315 16.69 -0.21 20.15
C ASN A 315 17.61 0.24 21.29
N GLN A 316 18.26 1.40 21.12
CA GLN A 316 19.12 1.99 22.15
C GLN A 316 18.32 2.67 23.28
N ASN A 317 17.10 3.14 22.96
CA ASN A 317 16.19 3.85 23.88
C ASN A 317 14.87 3.10 23.98
N LYS A 318 14.92 1.88 24.56
CA LYS A 318 13.84 0.91 24.54
C LYS A 318 12.46 1.50 24.76
N PRO A 319 11.51 1.28 23.84
CA PRO A 319 10.15 1.77 23.92
C PRO A 319 9.35 0.97 24.96
N LYS A 320 8.22 1.52 25.42
CA LYS A 320 7.27 0.81 26.29
C LYS A 320 6.46 -0.23 25.51
N ARG A 321 5.93 0.13 24.32
CA ARG A 321 5.27 -0.78 23.40
C ARG A 321 6.27 -1.58 22.58
N SER A 322 5.85 -2.75 22.13
CA SER A 322 6.60 -3.52 21.14
C SER A 322 6.50 -2.87 19.76
N ILE A 323 7.57 -2.98 18.98
CA ILE A 323 7.66 -2.39 17.64
C ILE A 323 7.95 -3.48 16.62
N LEU A 324 7.23 -3.45 15.52
CA LEU A 324 7.56 -4.13 14.28
C LEU A 324 8.02 -3.09 13.27
N PHE A 325 9.24 -3.21 12.79
CA PHE A 325 9.73 -2.49 11.61
C PHE A 325 9.42 -3.33 10.39
N LEU A 326 8.75 -2.75 9.42
CA LEU A 326 8.21 -3.46 8.27
C LEU A 326 8.54 -2.67 6.99
N ALA A 327 9.67 -3.01 6.34
CA ALA A 327 9.94 -2.51 5.00
C ALA A 327 9.17 -3.36 3.98
N LEU A 328 8.33 -2.70 3.21
CA LEU A 328 7.33 -3.30 2.33
C LEU A 328 7.82 -3.35 0.89
N THR A 329 7.57 -4.46 0.22
CA THR A 329 7.84 -4.65 -1.21
C THR A 329 6.58 -4.40 -2.03
N ALA A 330 6.75 -4.15 -3.33
CA ALA A 330 5.67 -4.12 -4.31
C ALA A 330 4.53 -3.13 -3.97
N GLU A 331 4.86 -1.99 -3.37
CA GLU A 331 3.95 -0.86 -3.22
C GLU A 331 3.56 -0.34 -4.60
N GLU A 332 4.55 -0.09 -5.46
CA GLU A 332 4.45 0.40 -6.84
C GLU A 332 3.70 -0.56 -7.81
N LYS A 333 3.48 -1.78 -7.35
CA LYS A 333 2.66 -2.79 -8.05
C LYS A 333 1.24 -2.89 -7.51
N GLY A 334 0.83 -1.89 -6.71
CA GLY A 334 -0.49 -1.75 -6.11
C GLY A 334 -0.57 -2.29 -4.69
N LEU A 335 0.35 -1.88 -3.82
CA LEU A 335 0.35 -2.12 -2.37
C LEU A 335 0.43 -3.60 -1.98
N ARG A 336 1.11 -4.44 -2.82
CA ARG A 336 1.05 -5.91 -2.68
C ARG A 336 1.75 -6.44 -1.43
N GLY A 337 2.82 -5.77 -0.99
CA GLY A 337 3.53 -6.16 0.23
C GLY A 337 2.70 -5.96 1.48
N SER A 338 2.02 -4.83 1.61
CA SER A 338 1.12 -4.54 2.74
C SER A 338 -0.19 -5.32 2.67
N GLU A 339 -0.75 -5.54 1.47
CA GLU A 339 -1.88 -6.45 1.27
C GLU A 339 -1.54 -7.85 1.80
N TRP A 340 -0.40 -8.41 1.35
CA TRP A 340 0.07 -9.72 1.81
C TRP A 340 0.27 -9.76 3.33
N TYR A 341 0.95 -8.76 3.91
CA TYR A 341 1.15 -8.71 5.36
C TYR A 341 -0.16 -8.63 6.12
N SER A 342 -1.12 -7.82 5.67
CA SER A 342 -2.42 -7.67 6.33
C SER A 342 -3.29 -8.94 6.28
N GLU A 343 -3.05 -9.81 5.30
CA GLU A 343 -3.71 -11.12 5.17
C GLU A 343 -2.94 -12.25 5.87
N HIS A 344 -1.61 -12.13 5.98
CA HIS A 344 -0.70 -13.09 6.61
C HIS A 344 0.15 -12.44 7.70
N PRO A 345 -0.47 -11.80 8.71
CA PRO A 345 0.26 -10.99 9.68
C PRO A 345 1.12 -11.88 10.61
N ILE A 346 2.41 -11.53 10.74
CA ILE A 346 3.31 -12.16 11.70
C ILE A 346 2.94 -11.78 13.14
N ILE A 347 2.56 -10.52 13.35
CA ILE A 347 1.98 -10.04 14.60
C ILE A 347 0.47 -9.95 14.41
N PRO A 348 -0.35 -10.62 15.22
CA PRO A 348 -1.81 -10.56 15.10
C PRO A 348 -2.33 -9.12 15.05
N LEU A 349 -3.21 -8.82 14.10
CA LEU A 349 -3.68 -7.45 13.88
C LEU A 349 -4.43 -6.87 15.10
N ASN A 350 -5.10 -7.70 15.89
CA ASN A 350 -5.75 -7.25 17.14
C ASN A 350 -4.76 -6.89 18.25
N LYS A 351 -3.48 -7.21 18.10
CA LYS A 351 -2.37 -6.72 18.95
C LYS A 351 -1.66 -5.51 18.34
N THR A 352 -1.86 -5.24 17.06
CA THR A 352 -1.31 -4.07 16.36
C THR A 352 -2.20 -2.88 16.64
N VAL A 353 -1.71 -1.90 17.40
CA VAL A 353 -2.51 -0.73 17.81
C VAL A 353 -2.33 0.48 16.91
N LEU A 354 -1.27 0.49 16.10
CA LEU A 354 -0.99 1.56 15.14
C LEU A 354 -0.12 1.04 14.00
N ASN A 355 -0.42 1.44 12.79
CA ASN A 355 0.54 1.47 11.69
C ASN A 355 1.00 2.92 11.48
N PHE A 356 2.30 3.17 11.59
CA PHE A 356 2.95 4.44 11.32
C PHE A 356 3.78 4.31 10.05
N ASN A 357 3.16 4.64 8.93
CA ASN A 357 3.75 4.55 7.60
C ASN A 357 4.49 5.84 7.26
N CYS A 358 5.62 5.73 6.55
CA CYS A 358 6.32 6.87 5.96
C CYS A 358 6.41 6.68 4.46
N ASP A 359 5.63 7.46 3.75
CA ASP A 359 5.56 7.39 2.29
C ASP A 359 5.06 8.72 1.71
N GLY A 360 5.62 9.12 0.56
CA GLY A 360 5.18 10.31 -0.13
C GLY A 360 5.88 10.57 -1.46
N ALA A 361 5.17 11.24 -2.33
CA ALA A 361 5.61 11.63 -3.68
C ALA A 361 6.79 12.63 -3.71
N GLY A 362 7.48 12.83 -2.59
CA GLY A 362 8.52 13.82 -2.42
C GLY A 362 8.07 15.03 -1.58
N TYR A 363 8.70 16.19 -1.80
CA TYR A 363 8.37 17.42 -1.08
C TYR A 363 8.60 18.65 -1.95
N ASN A 364 7.82 19.70 -1.70
CA ASN A 364 7.94 21.02 -2.31
C ASN A 364 7.82 22.17 -1.30
N ASP A 365 7.87 21.86 0.00
CA ASP A 365 7.97 22.83 1.09
C ASP A 365 8.84 22.28 2.22
N THR A 366 9.95 22.94 2.49
CA THR A 366 10.95 22.54 3.50
C THR A 366 10.67 23.10 4.91
N THR A 367 9.51 23.71 5.12
CA THR A 367 9.07 24.27 6.42
C THR A 367 8.02 23.41 7.11
N ILE A 368 7.48 22.42 6.38
CA ILE A 368 6.40 21.56 6.86
C ILE A 368 6.78 20.07 6.79
N ALA A 369 6.04 19.25 7.52
CA ALA A 369 5.84 17.83 7.26
C ALA A 369 4.34 17.60 6.98
N THR A 370 4.00 16.55 6.25
CA THR A 370 2.62 16.28 5.84
C THR A 370 2.13 14.97 6.43
N VAL A 371 0.91 14.95 6.95
CA VAL A 371 0.18 13.74 7.33
C VAL A 371 -1.06 13.64 6.47
N ILE A 372 -1.12 12.61 5.64
CA ILE A 372 -2.19 12.47 4.64
C ILE A 372 -3.56 12.21 5.29
N ASP A 373 -3.57 11.64 6.47
CA ASP A 373 -4.76 11.29 7.26
C ASP A 373 -4.98 12.20 8.47
N PHE A 374 -4.53 13.43 8.43
CA PHE A 374 -4.65 14.38 9.54
C PHE A 374 -6.08 14.49 10.06
N ASN A 375 -6.25 14.48 11.40
CA ASN A 375 -7.54 14.44 12.13
C ASN A 375 -8.35 13.15 11.97
N ARG A 376 -7.71 12.00 11.69
CA ARG A 376 -8.37 10.70 11.60
C ARG A 376 -8.07 9.78 12.80
N THR A 377 -6.97 10.07 13.51
CA THR A 377 -6.55 9.30 14.68
C THR A 377 -6.30 10.23 15.88
N ASN A 378 -6.24 9.66 17.09
CA ASN A 378 -5.95 10.42 18.31
C ASN A 378 -4.44 10.69 18.51
N VAL A 379 -3.58 10.29 17.57
CA VAL A 379 -2.11 10.44 17.72
C VAL A 379 -1.56 11.76 17.18
N ASP A 380 -2.34 12.53 16.44
CA ASP A 380 -1.91 13.79 15.82
C ASP A 380 -1.22 14.78 16.80
N PRO A 381 -1.64 14.94 18.06
CA PRO A 381 -0.93 15.80 19.00
C PRO A 381 0.54 15.41 19.22
N LEU A 382 0.85 14.11 19.16
CA LEU A 382 2.23 13.62 19.30
C LEU A 382 3.06 13.96 18.06
N LEU A 383 2.46 13.84 16.87
CA LEU A 383 3.10 14.17 15.60
C LEU A 383 3.35 15.68 15.49
N ILE A 384 2.37 16.50 15.85
CA ILE A 384 2.50 17.96 15.93
C ILE A 384 3.66 18.34 16.86
N LYS A 385 3.71 17.76 18.06
CA LYS A 385 4.78 17.99 19.02
C LYS A 385 6.14 17.62 18.46
N ALA A 386 6.26 16.49 17.79
CA ALA A 386 7.51 16.04 17.21
C ALA A 386 8.00 17.00 16.12
N CYS A 387 7.14 17.37 15.18
CA CYS A 387 7.46 18.32 14.10
C CYS A 387 7.85 19.69 14.65
N GLN A 388 7.07 20.25 15.58
CA GLN A 388 7.37 21.55 16.19
C GLN A 388 8.70 21.57 16.94
N THR A 389 9.10 20.45 17.54
CA THR A 389 10.39 20.33 18.25
C THR A 389 11.57 20.59 17.31
N TYR A 390 11.43 20.25 16.03
CA TYR A 390 12.47 20.42 15.01
C TYR A 390 12.17 21.55 14.02
N GLY A 391 11.26 22.46 14.38
CA GLY A 391 10.95 23.66 13.62
C GLY A 391 10.15 23.41 12.35
N LEU A 392 9.42 22.28 12.28
CA LEU A 392 8.51 21.95 11.20
C LEU A 392 7.06 22.16 11.63
N THR A 393 6.22 22.63 10.71
CA THR A 393 4.77 22.68 10.91
C THR A 393 4.14 21.42 10.32
N LEU A 394 3.37 20.68 11.10
CA LEU A 394 2.59 19.55 10.56
C LEU A 394 1.37 20.06 9.80
N LYS A 395 1.17 19.57 8.58
CA LYS A 395 0.03 19.88 7.70
C LYS A 395 -0.71 18.62 7.32
N GLY A 396 -1.99 18.78 6.98
CA GLY A 396 -2.82 17.70 6.42
C GLY A 396 -2.64 17.55 4.92
N ASP A 397 -3.45 16.64 4.34
CA ASP A 397 -3.50 16.34 2.90
C ASP A 397 -3.75 17.63 2.09
N PRO A 398 -2.84 18.02 1.19
CA PRO A 398 -3.00 19.21 0.35
C PRO A 398 -3.90 18.97 -0.86
N ALA A 399 -4.30 17.73 -1.16
CA ALA A 399 -5.02 17.34 -2.37
C ALA A 399 -6.02 16.20 -2.10
N PRO A 400 -7.05 16.41 -1.25
CA PRO A 400 -8.00 15.37 -0.87
C PRO A 400 -8.73 14.72 -2.06
N GLU A 401 -8.86 15.45 -3.17
CA GLU A 401 -9.44 14.94 -4.42
C GLU A 401 -8.60 13.86 -5.11
N GLN A 402 -7.31 13.75 -4.74
CA GLN A 402 -6.41 12.70 -5.25
C GLN A 402 -6.53 11.38 -4.51
N ASN A 403 -7.28 11.33 -3.40
CA ASN A 403 -7.43 10.17 -2.53
C ASN A 403 -6.08 9.55 -2.12
N LEU A 404 -5.13 10.36 -1.71
CA LEU A 404 -3.76 9.92 -1.41
C LEU A 404 -3.70 8.86 -0.32
N TYR A 405 -4.63 8.90 0.64
CA TYR A 405 -4.71 7.92 1.72
C TYR A 405 -4.89 6.48 1.22
N GLU A 406 -5.67 6.29 0.15
CA GLU A 406 -5.95 4.99 -0.48
C GLU A 406 -4.84 4.54 -1.44
N ARG A 407 -3.78 5.33 -1.60
CA ARG A 407 -2.71 5.06 -2.56
C ARG A 407 -1.38 4.72 -1.90
N SER A 408 -1.37 4.43 -0.60
CA SER A 408 -0.18 4.01 0.13
C SER A 408 -0.51 2.86 1.10
N ASP A 409 0.51 2.17 1.56
CA ASP A 409 0.47 0.90 2.32
C ASP A 409 -0.39 0.94 3.59
N ASN A 410 -0.53 2.12 4.21
CA ASN A 410 -1.36 2.34 5.40
C ASN A 410 -2.82 1.88 5.21
N VAL A 411 -3.35 1.96 3.99
CA VAL A 411 -4.77 1.63 3.74
C VAL A 411 -5.08 0.15 3.98
N ASN A 412 -4.13 -0.76 3.72
CA ASN A 412 -4.33 -2.19 3.96
C ASN A 412 -4.45 -2.52 5.46
N PHE A 413 -3.77 -1.78 6.32
CA PHE A 413 -3.94 -1.86 7.78
C PHE A 413 -5.27 -1.24 8.21
N ALA A 414 -5.60 -0.06 7.70
CA ALA A 414 -6.84 0.63 7.98
C ALA A 414 -8.08 -0.20 7.59
N ALA A 415 -8.05 -0.85 6.43
CA ALA A 415 -9.12 -1.73 5.96
C ALA A 415 -9.36 -2.94 6.87
N LYS A 416 -8.36 -3.35 7.66
CA LYS A 416 -8.49 -4.39 8.70
C LYS A 416 -8.87 -3.82 10.07
N GLY A 417 -8.97 -2.48 10.20
CA GLY A 417 -9.38 -1.79 11.43
C GLY A 417 -8.25 -1.24 12.29
N VAL A 418 -6.99 -1.48 11.92
CA VAL A 418 -5.83 -0.93 12.64
C VAL A 418 -5.74 0.58 12.37
N PRO A 419 -5.70 1.45 13.39
CA PRO A 419 -5.37 2.86 13.19
C PRO A 419 -4.08 2.99 12.38
N ALA A 420 -4.12 3.76 11.29
CA ALA A 420 -3.01 3.86 10.36
C ALA A 420 -2.78 5.31 9.95
N VAL A 421 -1.53 5.74 10.06
CA VAL A 421 -1.09 7.10 9.77
C VAL A 421 -0.03 7.07 8.68
N ASN A 422 -0.16 7.92 7.67
CA ASN A 422 0.85 8.12 6.65
C ASN A 422 1.48 9.51 6.78
N ILE A 423 2.76 9.57 7.20
CA ILE A 423 3.55 10.80 7.25
C ILE A 423 4.52 10.87 6.08
N SER A 424 4.70 12.05 5.53
CA SER A 424 5.65 12.31 4.45
C SER A 424 6.41 13.61 4.68
N PRO A 425 7.53 13.83 3.99
CA PRO A 425 8.11 15.16 3.83
C PRO A 425 7.08 16.15 3.30
N GLY A 426 7.40 17.45 3.37
CA GLY A 426 6.42 18.53 3.18
C GLY A 426 5.85 18.67 1.79
N ILE A 427 4.64 18.17 1.59
CA ILE A 427 3.84 18.39 0.39
C ILE A 427 2.86 19.53 0.64
N LYS A 428 3.00 20.65 -0.05
CA LYS A 428 2.06 21.77 0.04
C LYS A 428 1.00 21.77 -1.04
N ALA A 429 1.29 21.13 -2.19
CA ALA A 429 0.40 21.03 -3.35
C ALA A 429 0.92 19.95 -4.32
N PHE A 430 0.04 19.43 -5.17
CA PHE A 430 0.41 18.66 -6.36
C PHE A 430 0.67 19.64 -7.52
N ASP A 431 1.86 20.21 -7.53
CA ASP A 431 2.29 21.26 -8.45
C ASP A 431 3.44 20.78 -9.37
N PRO A 432 3.85 21.60 -10.39
CA PRO A 432 4.93 21.22 -11.30
C PRO A 432 6.27 20.93 -10.59
N GLU A 433 6.54 21.52 -9.41
CA GLU A 433 7.77 21.24 -8.67
C GLU A 433 7.76 19.84 -8.09
N LEU A 434 6.62 19.36 -7.56
CA LEU A 434 6.47 17.99 -7.11
C LEU A 434 6.59 16.99 -8.29
N PHE A 435 5.87 17.26 -9.38
CA PHE A 435 5.87 16.41 -10.58
C PHE A 435 7.20 16.35 -11.32
N LYS A 436 8.13 17.26 -11.06
CA LYS A 436 9.49 17.21 -11.58
C LYS A 436 10.23 15.95 -11.10
N TYR A 437 9.86 15.43 -9.93
CA TYR A 437 10.52 14.29 -9.28
C TYR A 437 9.62 13.05 -9.19
N TYR A 438 8.35 13.21 -8.91
CA TYR A 438 7.44 12.10 -8.68
C TYR A 438 7.37 11.16 -9.89
N HIS A 439 7.87 9.94 -9.73
CA HIS A 439 8.02 8.93 -10.78
C HIS A 439 8.81 9.46 -12.00
N GLN A 440 9.88 10.19 -11.75
CA GLN A 440 10.78 10.74 -12.78
C GLN A 440 12.23 10.31 -12.52
N PRO A 441 13.08 10.19 -13.57
CA PRO A 441 14.51 9.93 -13.41
C PRO A 441 15.23 11.02 -12.58
N ALA A 442 14.69 12.25 -12.55
CA ALA A 442 15.24 13.34 -11.74
C ALA A 442 15.10 13.15 -10.22
N ASP A 443 14.40 12.08 -9.77
CA ASP A 443 14.30 11.74 -8.34
C ASP A 443 15.57 11.05 -7.83
N GLU A 444 16.63 11.83 -7.74
CA GLU A 444 17.97 11.42 -7.32
C GLU A 444 18.37 12.01 -5.97
N VAL A 445 19.39 11.43 -5.34
CA VAL A 445 19.96 11.93 -4.07
C VAL A 445 20.52 13.35 -4.23
N SER A 446 21.11 13.66 -5.37
CA SER A 446 21.63 15.01 -5.71
C SER A 446 20.56 16.10 -5.66
N SER A 447 19.27 15.73 -5.81
CA SER A 447 18.13 16.64 -5.76
C SER A 447 17.62 16.91 -4.33
N LEU A 448 18.16 16.23 -3.32
CA LEU A 448 17.66 16.27 -1.95
C LEU A 448 18.22 17.46 -1.17
N ASN A 449 17.37 18.08 -0.36
CA ASN A 449 17.80 19.07 0.63
C ASN A 449 18.11 18.37 1.98
N MET A 450 19.38 17.98 2.17
CA MET A 450 19.80 17.23 3.35
C MET A 450 19.59 17.99 4.66
N HIS A 451 19.69 19.33 4.67
CA HIS A 451 19.42 20.12 5.87
C HIS A 451 17.94 20.05 6.29
N TYR A 452 17.03 20.05 5.32
CA TYR A 452 15.61 19.84 5.59
C TYR A 452 15.34 18.39 6.04
N LEU A 453 15.89 17.41 5.32
CA LEU A 453 15.67 16.00 5.63
C LEU A 453 16.21 15.63 7.01
N GLU A 454 17.31 16.19 7.45
CA GLU A 454 17.82 15.98 8.81
C GLU A 454 16.77 16.41 9.87
N LYS A 455 16.12 17.57 9.68
CA LYS A 455 15.02 18.01 10.56
C LYS A 455 13.82 17.06 10.49
N PHE A 456 13.44 16.64 9.29
CA PHE A 456 12.33 15.71 9.09
C PHE A 456 12.59 14.36 9.76
N TYR A 457 13.78 13.78 9.55
CA TYR A 457 14.13 12.50 10.17
C TYR A 457 14.21 12.58 11.70
N ARG A 458 14.76 13.66 12.25
CA ARG A 458 14.74 13.89 13.70
C ARG A 458 13.32 13.99 14.25
N ALA A 459 12.42 14.68 13.54
CA ALA A 459 11.01 14.76 13.88
C ALA A 459 10.33 13.38 13.78
N TYR A 460 10.63 12.60 12.74
CA TYR A 460 10.09 11.26 12.53
C TYR A 460 10.53 10.27 13.62
N VAL A 461 11.81 10.24 13.95
CA VAL A 461 12.37 9.42 15.03
C VAL A 461 11.76 9.82 16.38
N TYR A 462 11.60 11.14 16.62
CA TYR A 462 10.97 11.60 17.85
C TYR A 462 9.47 11.27 17.90
N ALA A 463 8.75 11.35 16.79
CA ALA A 463 7.37 10.90 16.69
C ALA A 463 7.26 9.40 17.00
N SER A 464 8.11 8.58 16.41
CA SER A 464 8.19 7.14 16.67
C SER A 464 8.42 6.84 18.16
N TYR A 465 9.32 7.58 18.81
CA TYR A 465 9.56 7.47 20.25
C TYR A 465 8.34 7.89 21.09
N LEU A 466 7.69 8.98 20.74
CA LEU A 466 6.48 9.45 21.45
C LEU A 466 5.35 8.44 21.35
N LEU A 467 5.04 7.96 20.14
CA LEU A 467 4.00 6.97 19.87
C LEU A 467 4.24 5.66 20.65
N ALA A 468 5.49 5.22 20.71
CA ALA A 468 5.87 3.99 21.39
C ALA A 468 5.81 4.08 22.93
N ASN A 469 5.83 5.30 23.49
CA ASN A 469 5.88 5.55 24.93
C ASN A 469 4.63 6.21 25.49
N ASP A 470 3.67 6.64 24.67
CA ASP A 470 2.43 7.25 25.12
C ASP A 470 1.58 6.21 25.87
N PRO A 471 1.09 6.50 27.08
CA PRO A 471 0.16 5.61 27.78
C PRO A 471 -1.20 5.49 27.07
N GLN A 472 -1.60 6.51 26.30
CA GLN A 472 -2.86 6.46 25.56
C GLN A 472 -2.76 5.49 24.38
N ARG A 473 -3.73 4.58 24.27
CA ARG A 473 -3.82 3.68 23.13
C ARG A 473 -4.21 4.46 21.85
N PRO A 474 -3.49 4.25 20.74
CA PRO A 474 -3.92 4.76 19.44
C PRO A 474 -5.31 4.26 19.06
N ALA A 475 -6.11 5.14 18.48
CA ALA A 475 -7.49 4.85 18.08
C ALA A 475 -7.94 5.76 16.93
N TRP A 476 -8.89 5.28 16.13
CA TRP A 476 -9.63 6.11 15.20
C TRP A 476 -10.45 7.16 15.97
N ILE A 477 -10.59 8.37 15.43
CA ILE A 477 -11.52 9.35 15.96
C ILE A 477 -12.96 8.90 15.70
N LYS A 478 -13.88 9.43 16.51
CA LYS A 478 -15.31 9.16 16.36
C LYS A 478 -15.82 9.64 15.00
N GLY A 479 -16.47 8.74 14.27
CA GLY A 479 -17.06 9.01 12.95
C GLY A 479 -16.10 8.75 11.77
N ASP A 480 -14.87 8.31 12.01
CA ASP A 480 -13.99 7.87 10.93
C ASP A 480 -14.57 6.61 10.24
N LYS A 481 -14.38 6.51 8.92
CA LYS A 481 -14.91 5.38 8.13
C LYS A 481 -14.40 4.01 8.56
N PHE A 482 -13.25 3.93 9.22
CA PHE A 482 -12.67 2.69 9.74
C PHE A 482 -12.92 2.45 11.24
N GLU A 483 -13.57 3.40 11.96
CA GLU A 483 -13.84 3.29 13.39
C GLU A 483 -14.58 2.00 13.76
N GLU A 484 -15.64 1.67 13.02
CA GLU A 484 -16.47 0.49 13.33
C GLU A 484 -15.74 -0.84 13.03
N ILE A 485 -14.86 -0.86 12.02
CA ILE A 485 -14.02 -2.03 11.74
C ILE A 485 -12.98 -2.17 12.86
N GLY A 486 -12.39 -1.07 13.32
CA GLY A 486 -11.45 -1.03 14.44
C GLY A 486 -12.08 -1.54 15.74
N LYS A 487 -13.28 -1.05 16.08
CA LYS A 487 -14.02 -1.56 17.25
C LYS A 487 -14.22 -3.08 17.21
N ARG A 488 -14.57 -3.62 16.04
CA ARG A 488 -14.73 -5.09 15.86
C ARG A 488 -13.40 -5.84 15.97
N LEU A 489 -12.32 -5.29 15.45
CA LEU A 489 -10.98 -5.89 15.56
C LEU A 489 -10.54 -6.06 17.00
N TYR A 490 -10.79 -5.07 17.85
CA TYR A 490 -10.34 -5.04 19.24
C TYR A 490 -11.37 -5.54 20.26
N ALA A 491 -12.58 -5.88 19.84
CA ALA A 491 -13.63 -6.42 20.72
C ALA A 491 -13.41 -7.90 21.11
N LYS A 492 -12.36 -8.54 20.59
CA LYS A 492 -12.09 -9.98 20.79
C LYS A 492 -10.97 -10.15 21.81
#